data_4174305f7f8ce867b47ffdb48211e6ea
#
_entry.id   4174305f7f8ce867b47ffdb48211e6ea
#
_cell.length_a   1.000
_cell.length_b   1.000
_cell.length_c   1.000
_cell.angle_alpha   90.00
_cell.angle_beta   90.00
_cell.angle_gamma   90.00
#
_symmetry.space_group_name_H-M   'P 1'
#
loop_
_entity.id
_entity.type
_entity.pdbx_description
1 polymer ?
#
loop_
_entity_poly.entity_id
_entity_poly.type
_entity_poly.pdbx_seq_one_letter_code
_entity_poly.pdbx_strand_id
1 'polypeptide(L)'
;MPERPARKPGRRQKMGAIMYEPSRNLLTFHVAGFQFHDGALVLSEIKVGDVLELVPEPDNPHDPDAVAVKFRGTMLGYVPAESAGPLAVMFHYGHKDAFECRAIQVAPDKDPWKQLRACLYVTDAR
;
A
#
# COMPACT_ATOMS: atom_id res chain seq x y z
N MET A 1 16.40 -16.27 -21.61
CA MET A 1 16.74 -15.47 -21.62
C MET A 1 17.22 -15.07 -21.36
N PRO A 2 16.86 -15.28 -21.22
CA PRO A 2 17.29 -14.67 -21.14
C PRO A 2 17.37 -14.49 -20.39
N GLU A 3 16.92 -14.51 -20.13
CA GLU A 3 17.17 -13.98 -19.67
C GLU A 3 17.16 -13.68 -18.79
N ARG A 4 16.91 -13.98 -18.34
CA ARG A 4 16.92 -13.19 -17.71
C ARG A 4 17.64 -12.57 -17.13
N PRO A 5 17.57 -12.30 -17.21
CA PRO A 5 18.29 -11.38 -16.85
C PRO A 5 18.46 -10.99 -15.78
N ALA A 6 18.27 -10.82 -15.59
CA ALA A 6 18.51 -10.13 -15.00
C ALA A 6 18.40 -9.92 -13.93
N ARG A 7 18.16 -10.04 -13.55
CA ARG A 7 18.10 -9.47 -12.92
C ARG A 7 18.36 -8.68 -12.16
N LYS A 8 18.09 -8.51 -12.23
CA LYS A 8 18.20 -7.52 -11.94
C LYS A 8 18.51 -6.61 -11.51
N PRO A 9 18.19 -6.37 -11.68
CA PRO A 9 18.36 -5.23 -11.49
C PRO A 9 18.21 -4.59 -10.85
N GLY A 10 17.61 -4.50 -10.94
CA GLY A 10 17.48 -3.62 -10.87
C GLY A 10 17.16 -3.11 -10.48
N ARG A 11 16.97 -2.95 -10.66
CA ARG A 11 16.86 -2.19 -10.89
C ARG A 11 16.88 -1.39 -10.95
N ARG A 12 16.61 -1.61 -11.10
CA ARG A 12 16.72 -0.90 -11.72
C ARG A 12 17.17 -0.35 -11.99
N GLN A 13 17.09 -0.55 -12.38
CA GLN A 13 17.59 -0.10 -13.12
C GLN A 13 17.83 0.32 -13.50
N LYS A 14 17.88 0.31 -13.92
CA LYS A 14 18.19 0.63 -14.80
C LYS A 14 18.55 0.52 -15.21
N MET A 15 18.48 0.20 -15.66
CA MET A 15 18.79 -0.01 -16.42
C MET A 15 18.80 -0.44 -16.92
N GLY A 16 18.97 -0.27 -17.17
CA GLY A 16 18.95 -0.73 -18.37
C GLY A 16 18.14 -1.65 -18.90
N ALA A 17 18.11 -1.96 -19.74
CA ALA A 17 17.29 -2.81 -20.37
C ALA A 17 16.68 -3.84 -19.58
N ILE A 18 16.09 -3.72 -18.75
CA ILE A 18 15.51 -4.77 -18.28
C ILE A 18 14.27 -4.95 -18.31
N MET A 19 13.75 -5.82 -18.45
CA MET A 19 12.56 -6.31 -18.79
C MET A 19 11.80 -6.88 -17.68
N TYR A 20 12.40 -7.14 -16.58
CA TYR A 20 11.83 -7.73 -15.40
C TYR A 20 11.54 -6.67 -14.35
N GLU A 21 10.29 -6.60 -13.89
CA GLU A 21 9.88 -5.69 -12.83
C GLU A 21 9.55 -6.50 -11.58
N PRO A 22 10.19 -6.23 -10.44
CA PRO A 22 9.90 -6.97 -9.19
C PRO A 22 8.54 -6.61 -8.58
N SER A 23 7.96 -5.47 -8.97
CA SER A 23 6.65 -5.06 -8.51
C SER A 23 5.99 -4.16 -9.53
N ARG A 24 4.68 -4.08 -9.46
CA ARG A 24 3.93 -3.21 -10.35
C ARG A 24 2.79 -2.54 -9.59
N ASN A 25 2.60 -1.26 -9.89
CA ASN A 25 1.49 -0.49 -9.35
C ASN A 25 0.15 -1.12 -9.75
N LEU A 26 -0.67 -1.43 -8.76
CA LEU A 26 -1.99 -1.98 -8.97
C LEU A 26 -3.07 -0.95 -8.71
N LEU A 27 -2.90 -0.13 -7.67
CA LEU A 27 -3.95 0.72 -7.16
C LEU A 27 -3.33 1.90 -6.40
N THR A 28 -3.89 3.09 -6.62
CA THR A 28 -3.51 4.29 -5.89
C THR A 28 -4.74 4.83 -5.18
N PHE A 29 -4.60 5.24 -3.92
CA PHE A 29 -5.74 5.72 -3.15
C PHE A 29 -5.30 6.71 -2.07
N HIS A 30 -6.24 7.59 -1.68
CA HIS A 30 -6.08 8.35 -0.44
C HIS A 30 -6.56 7.48 0.72
N VAL A 31 -5.82 7.52 1.84
CA VAL A 31 -6.21 6.76 3.03
C VAL A 31 -7.53 7.31 3.53
N ALA A 32 -8.56 6.45 3.59
CA ALA A 32 -9.90 6.85 4.00
C ALA A 32 -9.99 6.94 5.52
N GLY A 33 -10.74 7.94 6.00
CA GLY A 33 -10.97 8.09 7.45
C GLY A 33 -9.76 8.56 8.23
N PHE A 34 -8.74 9.09 7.56
CA PHE A 34 -7.50 9.52 8.19
C PHE A 34 -7.74 10.50 9.35
N GLN A 35 -8.72 11.37 9.20
CA GLN A 35 -9.04 12.39 10.21
C GLN A 35 -9.62 11.80 11.50
N PHE A 36 -10.06 10.55 11.48
CA PHE A 36 -10.69 9.91 12.65
C PHE A 36 -9.73 9.02 13.43
N HIS A 37 -8.46 8.98 13.05
CA HIS A 37 -7.47 8.10 13.66
C HIS A 37 -6.22 8.89 14.05
N ASP A 38 -5.17 8.18 14.46
CA ASP A 38 -3.97 8.79 15.00
C ASP A 38 -2.93 9.17 13.95
N GLY A 39 -3.32 9.16 12.67
CA GLY A 39 -2.40 9.47 11.57
C GLY A 39 -1.75 10.83 11.69
N ALA A 40 -2.48 11.83 12.18
CA ALA A 40 -1.93 13.16 12.33
C ALA A 40 -0.74 13.22 13.28
N LEU A 41 -0.69 12.29 14.25
CA LEU A 41 0.41 12.24 15.24
C LEU A 41 1.73 11.76 14.61
N VAL A 42 1.65 10.98 13.53
CA VAL A 42 2.83 10.39 12.90
C VAL A 42 3.06 10.88 11.47
N LEU A 43 2.20 11.76 10.97
CA LEU A 43 2.29 12.21 9.58
C LEU A 43 3.67 12.80 9.26
N SER A 44 4.25 13.53 10.19
CA SER A 44 5.58 14.12 10.00
C SER A 44 6.70 13.09 9.92
N GLU A 45 6.44 11.86 10.38
CA GLU A 45 7.40 10.78 10.35
C GLU A 45 7.30 9.94 9.09
N ILE A 46 6.20 10.06 8.36
CA ILE A 46 5.97 9.29 7.13
C ILE A 46 6.63 10.01 5.96
N LYS A 47 7.42 9.27 5.20
CA LYS A 47 8.08 9.81 4.01
C LYS A 47 7.63 9.04 2.78
N VAL A 48 7.65 9.71 1.65
CA VAL A 48 7.37 9.05 0.36
C VAL A 48 8.29 7.85 0.21
N GLY A 49 7.72 6.71 -0.09
CA GLY A 49 8.43 5.44 -0.21
C GLY A 49 8.35 4.56 1.03
N ASP A 50 7.89 5.10 2.16
CA ASP A 50 7.76 4.30 3.38
C ASP A 50 6.70 3.21 3.19
N VAL A 51 6.96 2.04 3.74
CA VAL A 51 6.03 0.91 3.71
C VAL A 51 4.90 1.15 4.72
N LEU A 52 3.68 0.96 4.25
CA LEU A 52 2.49 1.00 5.08
C LEU A 52 1.94 -0.42 5.20
N GLU A 53 1.49 -0.75 6.39
CA GLU A 53 1.00 -2.08 6.69
C GLU A 53 -0.50 -2.16 6.42
N LEU A 54 -0.92 -3.21 5.70
CA LEU A 54 -2.33 -3.46 5.43
C LEU A 54 -2.80 -4.60 6.33
N VAL A 55 -3.86 -4.35 7.09
CA VAL A 55 -4.37 -5.32 8.07
C VAL A 55 -5.86 -5.53 7.81
N PRO A 56 -6.28 -6.70 7.33
CA PRO A 56 -7.70 -6.97 7.13
C PRO A 56 -8.42 -7.04 8.48
N GLU A 57 -9.66 -6.59 8.50
CA GLU A 57 -10.49 -6.59 9.69
C GLU A 57 -11.80 -7.33 9.43
N PRO A 58 -11.78 -8.66 9.33
CA PRO A 58 -12.99 -9.43 9.03
C PRO A 58 -14.07 -9.30 10.10
N ASP A 59 -13.69 -8.91 11.32
CA ASP A 59 -14.62 -8.70 12.42
C ASP A 59 -15.12 -7.26 12.53
N ASN A 60 -14.80 -6.41 11.55
CA ASN A 60 -15.25 -5.03 11.57
C ASN A 60 -16.79 -4.99 11.51
N PRO A 61 -17.47 -4.36 12.49
CA PRO A 61 -18.93 -4.38 12.54
C PRO A 61 -19.62 -3.60 11.43
N HIS A 62 -18.89 -2.69 10.78
CA HIS A 62 -19.45 -1.85 9.72
C HIS A 62 -19.15 -2.40 8.33
N ASP A 63 -18.04 -3.13 8.18
CA ASP A 63 -17.61 -3.63 6.89
C ASP A 63 -16.67 -4.82 7.07
N PRO A 64 -17.14 -6.06 6.81
CA PRO A 64 -16.26 -7.23 6.95
C PRO A 64 -15.13 -7.28 5.93
N ASP A 65 -15.20 -6.46 4.89
CA ASP A 65 -14.14 -6.35 3.88
C ASP A 65 -13.17 -5.21 4.18
N ALA A 66 -13.26 -4.58 5.35
CA ALA A 66 -12.38 -3.47 5.71
C ALA A 66 -10.92 -3.91 5.77
N VAL A 67 -10.05 -3.09 5.22
CA VAL A 67 -8.59 -3.27 5.28
C VAL A 67 -7.98 -2.02 5.89
N ALA A 68 -7.43 -2.15 7.08
CA ALA A 68 -6.81 -1.04 7.79
C ALA A 68 -5.44 -0.74 7.21
N VAL A 69 -5.06 0.54 7.26
CA VAL A 69 -3.73 1.01 6.87
C VAL A 69 -3.03 1.51 8.13
N LYS A 70 -1.84 0.97 8.41
CA LYS A 70 -1.07 1.33 9.59
C LYS A 70 0.36 1.70 9.23
N PHE A 71 0.95 2.55 10.06
CA PHE A 71 2.36 2.91 9.96
C PHE A 71 3.02 2.63 11.30
N ARG A 72 3.91 1.65 11.32
CA ARG A 72 4.63 1.25 12.54
C ARG A 72 3.68 1.03 13.73
N GLY A 73 2.57 0.35 13.45
CA GLY A 73 1.57 0.03 14.47
C GLY A 73 0.54 1.12 14.74
N THR A 74 0.72 2.32 14.20
CA THR A 74 -0.23 3.41 14.38
C THR A 74 -1.31 3.35 13.30
N MET A 75 -2.57 3.37 13.73
CA MET A 75 -3.71 3.33 12.81
C MET A 75 -3.82 4.65 12.05
N LEU A 76 -3.79 4.57 10.72
CA LEU A 76 -3.92 5.74 9.84
C LEU A 76 -5.32 5.90 9.29
N GLY A 77 -5.97 4.80 8.96
CA GLY A 77 -7.27 4.80 8.32
C GLY A 77 -7.48 3.50 7.57
N TYR A 78 -8.19 3.59 6.45
CA TYR A 78 -8.59 2.41 5.69
C TYR A 78 -8.33 2.58 4.20
N VAL A 79 -8.18 1.45 3.51
CA VAL A 79 -8.30 1.42 2.07
C VAL A 79 -9.74 1.80 1.73
N PRO A 80 -9.99 2.69 0.75
CA PRO A 80 -11.37 3.05 0.40
C PRO A 80 -12.22 1.83 0.11
N ALA A 81 -13.48 1.86 0.58
CA ALA A 81 -14.37 0.73 0.52
C ALA A 81 -14.54 0.15 -0.89
N GLU A 82 -14.55 1.02 -1.89
CA GLU A 82 -14.70 0.58 -3.29
C GLU A 82 -13.53 -0.25 -3.78
N SER A 83 -12.39 -0.17 -3.10
CA SER A 83 -11.18 -0.92 -3.48
C SER A 83 -10.86 -2.06 -2.51
N ALA A 84 -11.46 -2.04 -1.32
CA ALA A 84 -11.10 -2.96 -0.25
C ALA A 84 -11.59 -4.40 -0.49
N GLY A 85 -12.75 -4.55 -1.12
CA GLY A 85 -13.37 -5.87 -1.28
C GLY A 85 -12.46 -6.91 -1.93
N PRO A 86 -11.91 -6.63 -3.13
CA PRO A 86 -10.99 -7.58 -3.78
C PRO A 86 -9.75 -7.87 -2.94
N LEU A 87 -9.21 -6.88 -2.23
CA LEU A 87 -8.06 -7.08 -1.37
C LEU A 87 -8.41 -8.00 -0.20
N ALA A 88 -9.58 -7.80 0.41
CA ALA A 88 -10.02 -8.63 1.53
C ALA A 88 -10.14 -10.08 1.11
N VAL A 89 -10.66 -10.36 -0.08
CA VAL A 89 -10.74 -11.71 -0.62
C VAL A 89 -9.34 -12.32 -0.74
N MET A 90 -8.40 -11.58 -1.34
CA MET A 90 -7.04 -12.07 -1.49
C MET A 90 -6.39 -12.37 -0.15
N PHE A 91 -6.55 -11.47 0.82
CA PHE A 91 -5.97 -11.66 2.15
C PHE A 91 -6.61 -12.84 2.89
N HIS A 92 -7.91 -13.02 2.71
CA HIS A 92 -8.62 -14.13 3.34
C HIS A 92 -8.06 -15.49 2.90
N TYR A 93 -7.62 -15.59 1.67
CA TYR A 93 -7.04 -16.81 1.13
C TYR A 93 -5.52 -16.86 1.21
N GLY A 94 -4.92 -15.98 2.01
CA GLY A 94 -3.49 -16.09 2.34
C GLY A 94 -2.54 -15.39 1.37
N HIS A 95 -3.04 -14.51 0.51
CA HIS A 95 -2.22 -13.86 -0.51
C HIS A 95 -1.70 -12.49 -0.10
N LYS A 96 -1.60 -12.21 1.19
CA LYS A 96 -1.15 -10.92 1.69
C LYS A 96 0.24 -10.55 1.17
N ASP A 97 1.13 -11.54 1.07
CA ASP A 97 2.52 -11.30 0.66
C ASP A 97 2.67 -10.98 -0.83
N ALA A 98 1.58 -11.09 -1.59
CA ALA A 98 1.60 -10.71 -2.99
C ALA A 98 1.56 -9.18 -3.16
N PHE A 99 1.33 -8.44 -2.08
CA PHE A 99 1.12 -6.99 -2.14
C PHE A 99 2.07 -6.24 -1.22
N GLU A 100 2.41 -5.02 -1.63
CA GLU A 100 3.16 -4.08 -0.80
C GLU A 100 2.52 -2.71 -0.93
N CYS A 101 2.27 -2.05 0.19
CA CYS A 101 1.69 -0.70 0.19
C CYS A 101 2.77 0.31 0.60
N ARG A 102 2.86 1.40 -0.14
CA ARG A 102 3.81 2.47 0.16
C ARG A 102 3.16 3.83 0.09
N ALA A 103 3.62 4.75 0.92
CA ALA A 103 3.22 6.14 0.84
C ALA A 103 3.81 6.76 -0.42
N ILE A 104 2.99 7.45 -1.20
CA ILE A 104 3.45 8.14 -2.41
C ILE A 104 3.27 9.65 -2.33
N GLN A 105 2.49 10.13 -1.37
CA GLN A 105 2.31 11.56 -1.16
C GLN A 105 2.00 11.81 0.31
N VAL A 106 2.72 12.74 0.91
CA VAL A 106 2.49 13.20 2.27
C VAL A 106 2.34 14.71 2.19
N ALA A 107 1.13 15.21 2.48
CA ALA A 107 0.79 16.62 2.27
C ALA A 107 0.10 17.19 3.52
N PRO A 108 0.88 17.56 4.55
CA PRO A 108 0.31 18.00 5.83
C PRO A 108 -0.48 19.30 5.73
N ASP A 109 -0.29 20.06 4.66
CA ASP A 109 -1.01 21.32 4.41
C ASP A 109 -2.36 21.14 3.74
N LYS A 110 -2.71 19.90 3.37
CA LYS A 110 -3.99 19.60 2.74
C LYS A 110 -5.04 19.19 3.76
N ASP A 111 -6.29 19.11 3.32
CA ASP A 111 -7.37 18.60 4.15
C ASP A 111 -7.05 17.17 4.60
N PRO A 112 -7.48 16.75 5.80
CA PRO A 112 -7.11 15.44 6.33
C PRO A 112 -7.34 14.26 5.38
N TRP A 113 -8.44 14.28 4.64
CA TRP A 113 -8.75 13.19 3.72
C TRP A 113 -7.89 13.20 2.46
N LYS A 114 -6.99 14.17 2.31
CA LYS A 114 -6.05 14.27 1.20
C LYS A 114 -4.60 14.31 1.64
N GLN A 115 -4.35 14.17 2.94
CA GLN A 115 -2.99 14.32 3.47
C GLN A 115 -2.09 13.15 3.14
N LEU A 116 -2.65 11.94 3.06
CA LEU A 116 -1.84 10.75 2.83
C LEU A 116 -2.41 9.96 1.66
N ARG A 117 -1.55 9.76 0.67
CA ARG A 117 -1.88 8.98 -0.50
C ARG A 117 -0.93 7.81 -0.60
N ALA A 118 -1.48 6.64 -0.88
CA ALA A 118 -0.73 5.40 -0.90
C ALA A 118 -0.88 4.68 -2.23
N CYS A 119 0.07 3.84 -2.52
CA CYS A 119 0.05 2.99 -3.69
C CYS A 119 0.20 1.54 -3.26
N LEU A 120 -0.62 0.68 -3.83
CA LEU A 120 -0.54 -0.75 -3.65
C LEU A 120 0.18 -1.34 -4.85
N TYR A 121 1.22 -2.09 -4.58
CA TYR A 121 2.01 -2.78 -5.59
C TYR A 121 1.79 -4.28 -5.50
N VAL A 122 1.72 -4.93 -6.66
CA VAL A 122 1.79 -6.38 -6.72
C VAL A 122 3.25 -6.74 -6.85
N THR A 123 3.74 -7.57 -5.94
CA THR A 123 5.14 -7.97 -5.94
C THR A 123 5.33 -9.26 -6.73
N ASP A 124 6.53 -9.46 -7.23
CA ASP A 124 6.85 -10.68 -7.96
C ASP A 124 7.01 -11.85 -6.97
N ALA A 125 6.21 -12.87 -7.17
CA ALA A 125 6.24 -14.07 -6.32
C ALA A 125 6.79 -15.29 -7.05
N ARG A 126 7.35 -15.09 -8.25
CA ARG A 126 7.87 -16.19 -9.05
C ARG A 126 9.21 -16.71 -8.56
#